data_ffaca2062c505ee6dfc99d241b307a66
#
_entry.id   ffaca2062c505ee6dfc99d241b307a66
#
_cell.length_a   1.000
_cell.length_b   1.000
_cell.length_c   1.000
_cell.angle_alpha   90.00
_cell.angle_beta   90.00
_cell.angle_gamma   90.00
#
_symmetry.space_group_name_H-M   'P 1'
#
loop_
_entity.id
_entity.type
_entity.pdbx_description
1 polymer ?
#
loop_
_entity_poly.entity_id
_entity_poly.type
_entity_poly.pdbx_seq_one_letter_code
_entity_poly.pdbx_strand_id
1 'polypeptide(L)'
;MNNSFVKNEKAIIADISDDEMALSEHIEEFSQRTVFCLLSLLTFTLLCFADIKDIVKIFQAPALGIKFLQFAPGEFFFASVKIALFCGILWSSPLILYQIFLYVLPGMTKKERDVLLPMTLGSGLLFGIGLLFAYFFLVPAALRFFISYGSEVVEPFWSFDQYFDFIAVLIFTTGLAFQVPVLQVVLGLLGIVSGKTMLSAWKYVVVSSTIIAAIITPSTDPITQLLLTVALLALYFSGSGIVLLLNK
;
A
#
# COMPACT_ATOMS: atom_id res chain seq x y z
N MET A 1 -49.55 33.72 16.98
CA MET A 1 -49.21 32.97 15.76
C MET A 1 -47.76 33.19 15.25
N ASN A 2 -46.94 33.96 15.96
CA ASN A 2 -45.62 34.40 15.46
C ASN A 2 -44.41 33.67 16.12
N ASN A 3 -44.63 32.86 17.15
CA ASN A 3 -43.51 32.24 17.88
C ASN A 3 -43.06 30.88 17.33
N SER A 4 -43.90 30.19 16.58
CA SER A 4 -43.55 28.88 15.96
C SER A 4 -42.74 29.03 14.68
N PHE A 5 -42.95 30.09 13.90
CA PHE A 5 -42.16 30.37 12.70
C PHE A 5 -40.70 30.75 13.03
N VAL A 6 -40.51 31.66 14.01
CA VAL A 6 -39.18 32.08 14.45
C VAL A 6 -38.37 30.92 15.11
N LYS A 7 -39.08 29.96 15.75
CA LYS A 7 -38.45 28.80 16.36
C LYS A 7 -38.01 27.77 15.30
N ASN A 8 -38.81 27.62 14.24
CA ASN A 8 -38.45 26.74 13.11
C ASN A 8 -37.31 27.32 12.27
N GLU A 9 -37.30 28.64 12.04
CA GLU A 9 -36.25 29.32 11.29
C GLU A 9 -34.90 29.24 12.03
N LYS A 10 -34.90 29.42 13.36
CA LYS A 10 -33.70 29.23 14.18
C LYS A 10 -33.23 27.78 14.25
N ALA A 11 -34.15 26.81 14.23
CA ALA A 11 -33.77 25.37 14.18
C ALA A 11 -33.18 25.00 12.83
N ILE A 12 -33.71 25.52 11.72
CA ILE A 12 -33.16 25.31 10.37
C ILE A 12 -31.78 25.98 10.21
N ILE A 13 -31.62 27.21 10.73
CA ILE A 13 -30.33 27.92 10.69
C ILE A 13 -29.28 27.21 11.59
N ALA A 14 -29.69 26.69 12.73
CA ALA A 14 -28.81 25.90 13.60
C ALA A 14 -28.39 24.59 12.94
N ASP A 15 -29.33 23.88 12.27
CA ASP A 15 -29.05 22.62 11.56
C ASP A 15 -28.12 22.85 10.36
N ILE A 16 -28.30 23.93 9.60
CA ILE A 16 -27.38 24.31 8.50
C ILE A 16 -26.02 24.74 9.03
N SER A 17 -25.93 25.44 10.17
CA SER A 17 -24.66 25.85 10.77
C SER A 17 -23.88 24.69 11.36
N ASP A 18 -24.57 23.68 11.90
CA ASP A 18 -23.94 22.48 12.42
C ASP A 18 -23.37 21.58 11.29
N ASP A 19 -24.09 21.50 10.14
CA ASP A 19 -23.60 20.78 8.96
C ASP A 19 -22.39 21.49 8.30
N GLU A 20 -22.39 22.83 8.25
CA GLU A 20 -21.25 23.60 7.71
C GLU A 20 -20.04 23.57 8.66
N MET A 21 -20.26 23.59 9.98
CA MET A 21 -19.19 23.43 10.97
C MET A 21 -18.60 22.03 10.92
N ALA A 22 -19.40 20.98 10.78
CA ALA A 22 -18.94 19.60 10.65
C ALA A 22 -18.07 19.39 9.41
N LEU A 23 -18.39 20.01 8.27
CA LEU A 23 -17.59 19.94 7.04
C LEU A 23 -16.26 20.68 7.16
N SER A 24 -16.26 21.86 7.78
CA SER A 24 -15.02 22.65 7.99
C SER A 24 -14.05 21.95 8.95
N GLU A 25 -14.56 21.37 10.03
CA GLU A 25 -13.77 20.58 10.98
C GLU A 25 -13.15 19.34 10.30
N HIS A 26 -13.91 18.65 9.44
CA HIS A 26 -13.43 17.48 8.72
C HIS A 26 -12.33 17.83 7.70
N ILE A 27 -12.44 18.99 7.03
CA ILE A 27 -11.40 19.49 6.13
C ILE A 27 -10.14 19.91 6.91
N GLU A 28 -10.30 20.54 8.06
CA GLU A 28 -9.20 20.93 8.93
C GLU A 28 -8.46 19.69 9.47
N GLU A 29 -9.19 18.67 9.91
CA GLU A 29 -8.64 17.39 10.34
C GLU A 29 -7.86 16.71 9.20
N PHE A 30 -8.41 16.67 7.97
CA PHE A 30 -7.72 16.15 6.80
C PHE A 30 -6.41 16.88 6.52
N SER A 31 -6.44 18.22 6.58
CA SER A 31 -5.25 19.07 6.38
C SER A 31 -4.16 18.76 7.40
N GLN A 32 -4.50 18.73 8.70
CA GLN A 32 -3.54 18.43 9.78
C GLN A 32 -2.92 17.04 9.63
N ARG A 33 -3.73 16.03 9.30
CA ARG A 33 -3.25 14.66 9.07
C ARG A 33 -2.35 14.57 7.85
N THR A 34 -2.69 15.26 6.78
CA THR A 34 -1.88 15.32 5.55
C THR A 34 -0.52 15.96 5.82
N VAL A 35 -0.49 17.07 6.56
CA VAL A 35 0.76 17.72 6.95
C VAL A 35 1.63 16.78 7.80
N PHE A 36 1.04 16.05 8.74
CA PHE A 36 1.78 15.05 9.53
C PHE A 36 2.37 13.94 8.65
N CYS A 37 1.61 13.42 7.67
CA CYS A 37 2.10 12.42 6.72
C CYS A 37 3.27 12.95 5.87
N LEU A 38 3.16 14.19 5.38
CA LEU A 38 4.22 14.82 4.60
C LEU A 38 5.49 15.08 5.42
N LEU A 39 5.35 15.52 6.68
CA LEU A 39 6.48 15.72 7.57
C LEU A 39 7.17 14.38 7.91
N SER A 40 6.40 13.34 8.17
CA SER A 40 6.96 11.99 8.41
C SER A 40 7.68 11.47 7.17
N LEU A 41 7.09 11.61 5.98
CA LEU A 41 7.72 11.24 4.72
C LEU A 41 9.05 11.98 4.51
N LEU A 42 9.06 13.30 4.69
CA LEU A 42 10.26 14.13 4.55
C LEU A 42 11.36 13.68 5.52
N THR A 43 10.99 13.46 6.79
CA THR A 43 11.93 13.04 7.83
C THR A 43 12.58 11.70 7.48
N PHE A 44 11.78 10.67 7.13
CA PHE A 44 12.33 9.38 6.75
C PHE A 44 13.13 9.43 5.44
N THR A 45 12.73 10.25 4.49
CA THR A 45 13.49 10.46 3.25
C THR A 45 14.89 11.04 3.54
N LEU A 46 14.98 12.04 4.41
CA LEU A 46 16.26 12.64 4.80
C LEU A 46 17.14 11.64 5.57
N LEU A 47 16.57 10.84 6.47
CA LEU A 47 17.28 9.79 7.19
C LEU A 47 17.81 8.73 6.21
N CYS A 48 16.98 8.25 5.28
CA CYS A 48 17.41 7.29 4.25
C CYS A 48 18.48 7.87 3.33
N PHE A 49 18.42 9.16 3.01
CA PHE A 49 19.43 9.81 2.19
C PHE A 49 20.80 9.89 2.90
N ALA A 50 20.83 10.03 4.22
CA ALA A 50 22.06 10.02 5.00
C ALA A 50 22.81 8.67 4.88
N ASP A 51 22.07 7.54 4.87
CA ASP A 51 22.63 6.19 4.80
C ASP A 51 22.49 5.55 3.40
N ILE A 52 22.38 6.38 2.35
CA ILE A 52 22.03 5.95 1.00
C ILE A 52 22.94 4.85 0.44
N LYS A 53 24.24 4.87 0.76
CA LYS A 53 25.20 3.89 0.25
C LYS A 53 24.92 2.48 0.73
N ASP A 54 24.48 2.33 1.97
CA ASP A 54 24.17 1.01 2.54
C ASP A 54 22.78 0.54 2.08
N ILE A 55 21.84 1.44 1.92
CA ILE A 55 20.53 1.15 1.32
C ILE A 55 20.68 0.66 -0.12
N VAL A 56 21.51 1.32 -0.93
CA VAL A 56 21.80 0.89 -2.31
C VAL A 56 22.36 -0.54 -2.35
N LYS A 57 23.25 -0.91 -1.44
CA LYS A 57 23.77 -2.28 -1.35
C LYS A 57 22.67 -3.31 -1.08
N ILE A 58 21.69 -2.96 -0.23
CA ILE A 58 20.54 -3.83 0.04
C ILE A 58 19.74 -4.05 -1.25
N PHE A 59 19.47 -3.00 -2.02
CA PHE A 59 18.74 -3.15 -3.28
C PHE A 59 19.54 -3.87 -4.37
N GLN A 60 20.86 -3.81 -4.33
CA GLN A 60 21.73 -4.55 -5.27
C GLN A 60 21.89 -6.04 -4.88
N ALA A 61 21.66 -6.39 -3.63
CA ALA A 61 21.90 -7.76 -3.14
C ALA A 61 21.14 -8.85 -3.92
N PRO A 62 19.86 -8.68 -4.37
CA PRO A 62 19.20 -9.70 -5.18
C PRO A 62 19.82 -9.92 -6.57
N ALA A 63 20.58 -8.95 -7.11
CA ALA A 63 21.20 -8.98 -8.43
C ALA A 63 22.68 -9.43 -8.39
N LEU A 64 22.99 -10.42 -7.54
CA LEU A 64 24.36 -10.94 -7.39
C LEU A 64 24.96 -11.38 -8.73
N GLY A 65 26.14 -10.82 -9.05
CA GLY A 65 26.90 -11.16 -10.26
C GLY A 65 26.61 -10.28 -11.48
N ILE A 66 25.64 -9.37 -11.39
CA ILE A 66 25.35 -8.39 -12.46
C ILE A 66 26.18 -7.14 -12.24
N LYS A 67 26.79 -6.65 -13.32
CA LYS A 67 27.50 -5.37 -13.34
C LYS A 67 26.52 -4.26 -13.73
N PHE A 68 26.38 -3.29 -12.83
CA PHE A 68 25.62 -2.07 -13.12
C PHE A 68 26.49 -1.04 -13.83
N LEU A 69 25.94 -0.43 -14.87
CA LEU A 69 26.57 0.64 -15.64
C LEU A 69 25.85 1.95 -15.40
N GLN A 70 26.59 3.02 -15.43
CA GLN A 70 26.08 4.38 -15.42
C GLN A 70 26.23 4.94 -16.85
N PHE A 71 25.11 5.28 -17.49
CA PHE A 71 25.08 5.74 -18.87
C PHE A 71 25.12 7.26 -19.01
N ALA A 72 24.77 8.00 -17.95
CA ALA A 72 24.77 9.45 -17.95
C ALA A 72 25.47 10.03 -16.71
N PRO A 73 26.11 11.21 -16.83
CA PRO A 73 26.66 11.93 -15.69
C PRO A 73 25.54 12.26 -14.68
N GLY A 74 25.77 11.95 -13.42
CA GLY A 74 24.79 12.21 -12.35
C GLY A 74 23.67 11.18 -12.22
N GLU A 75 23.56 10.16 -13.07
CA GLU A 75 22.54 9.11 -12.99
C GLU A 75 22.47 8.48 -11.59
N PHE A 76 23.61 8.17 -10.98
CA PHE A 76 23.66 7.64 -9.63
C PHE A 76 23.10 8.61 -8.56
N PHE A 77 23.32 9.93 -8.75
CA PHE A 77 22.78 10.93 -7.83
C PHE A 77 21.24 10.96 -7.89
N PHE A 78 20.67 11.01 -9.10
CA PHE A 78 19.21 10.97 -9.27
C PHE A 78 18.61 9.67 -8.78
N ALA A 79 19.23 8.52 -9.07
CA ALA A 79 18.84 7.24 -8.53
C ALA A 79 18.88 7.23 -6.99
N SER A 80 19.92 7.83 -6.39
CA SER A 80 20.03 7.94 -4.92
C SER A 80 18.88 8.74 -4.30
N VAL A 81 18.48 9.84 -4.92
CA VAL A 81 17.33 10.63 -4.47
C VAL A 81 16.03 9.83 -4.59
N LYS A 82 15.81 9.13 -5.71
CA LYS A 82 14.66 8.23 -5.89
C LYS A 82 14.61 7.13 -4.82
N ILE A 83 15.76 6.49 -4.55
CA ILE A 83 15.88 5.44 -3.53
C ILE A 83 15.53 5.98 -2.15
N ALA A 84 16.08 7.13 -1.78
CA ALA A 84 15.81 7.77 -0.49
C ALA A 84 14.32 8.12 -0.34
N LEU A 85 13.69 8.67 -1.37
CA LEU A 85 12.27 8.97 -1.39
C LEU A 85 11.42 7.70 -1.27
N PHE A 86 11.76 6.68 -2.03
CA PHE A 86 11.09 5.38 -1.99
C PHE A 86 11.17 4.74 -0.60
N CYS A 87 12.36 4.68 -0.01
CA CYS A 87 12.54 4.19 1.36
C CYS A 87 11.81 5.05 2.37
N GLY A 88 11.78 6.37 2.18
CA GLY A 88 10.99 7.30 2.98
C GLY A 88 9.50 6.94 2.96
N ILE A 89 8.94 6.63 1.78
CA ILE A 89 7.56 6.16 1.64
C ILE A 89 7.37 4.82 2.39
N LEU A 90 8.28 3.86 2.21
CA LEU A 90 8.17 2.56 2.88
C LEU A 90 8.20 2.68 4.41
N TRP A 91 9.12 3.47 4.97
CA TRP A 91 9.23 3.66 6.42
C TRP A 91 8.11 4.52 6.99
N SER A 92 7.59 5.49 6.25
CA SER A 92 6.44 6.31 6.68
C SER A 92 5.10 5.59 6.51
N SER A 93 5.02 4.52 5.70
CA SER A 93 3.77 3.83 5.37
C SER A 93 2.96 3.35 6.59
N PRO A 94 3.53 2.81 7.69
CA PRO A 94 2.73 2.44 8.87
C PRO A 94 2.05 3.67 9.51
N LEU A 95 2.75 4.82 9.54
CA LEU A 95 2.20 6.06 10.06
C LEU A 95 1.11 6.62 9.13
N ILE A 96 1.34 6.56 7.83
CA ILE A 96 0.36 6.99 6.81
C ILE A 96 -0.90 6.12 6.90
N LEU A 97 -0.77 4.80 6.97
CA LEU A 97 -1.88 3.87 7.13
C LEU A 97 -2.65 4.16 8.43
N TYR A 98 -1.95 4.42 9.53
CA TYR A 98 -2.58 4.82 10.79
C TYR A 98 -3.41 6.09 10.64
N GLN A 99 -2.88 7.12 9.98
CA GLN A 99 -3.62 8.38 9.76
C GLN A 99 -4.83 8.19 8.85
N ILE A 100 -4.72 7.34 7.82
CA ILE A 100 -5.84 6.99 6.94
C ILE A 100 -6.96 6.31 7.74
N PHE A 101 -6.63 5.32 8.58
CA PHE A 101 -7.64 4.67 9.42
C PHE A 101 -8.28 5.65 10.39
N LEU A 102 -7.52 6.49 11.06
CA LEU A 102 -8.07 7.51 11.96
C LEU A 102 -9.00 8.50 11.24
N TYR A 103 -8.75 8.79 9.96
CA TYR A 103 -9.58 9.68 9.16
C TYR A 103 -10.87 9.01 8.68
N VAL A 104 -10.80 7.75 8.28
CA VAL A 104 -11.96 7.00 7.74
C VAL A 104 -12.96 6.58 8.81
N LEU A 105 -12.54 6.52 10.08
CA LEU A 105 -13.27 5.90 11.19
C LEU A 105 -14.04 6.82 12.16
N PRO A 106 -14.13 8.15 12.03
CA PRO A 106 -14.96 8.99 12.93
C PRO A 106 -16.45 8.59 12.93
N GLY A 107 -16.94 7.92 11.86
CA GLY A 107 -18.30 7.40 11.78
C GLY A 107 -18.56 6.08 12.51
N MET A 108 -17.56 5.48 13.19
CA MET A 108 -17.72 4.17 13.81
C MET A 108 -18.21 4.24 15.25
N THR A 109 -18.97 3.21 15.65
CA THR A 109 -19.44 3.01 17.03
C THR A 109 -18.28 2.67 18.00
N LYS A 110 -18.49 2.86 19.32
CA LYS A 110 -17.46 2.57 20.33
C LYS A 110 -16.89 1.15 20.23
N LYS A 111 -17.70 0.15 19.85
CA LYS A 111 -17.27 -1.25 19.68
C LYS A 111 -16.35 -1.45 18.46
N GLU A 112 -16.58 -0.69 17.42
CA GLU A 112 -15.77 -0.74 16.20
C GLU A 112 -14.43 -0.04 16.39
N ARG A 113 -14.39 0.95 17.29
CA ARG A 113 -13.17 1.68 17.66
C ARG A 113 -12.15 0.78 18.37
N ASP A 114 -12.59 -0.23 19.12
CA ASP A 114 -11.70 -1.20 19.78
C ASP A 114 -10.95 -2.10 18.77
N VAL A 115 -11.49 -2.26 17.56
CA VAL A 115 -10.88 -3.04 16.48
C VAL A 115 -9.83 -2.22 15.68
N LEU A 116 -9.83 -0.88 15.83
CA LEU A 116 -8.92 0.02 15.13
C LEU A 116 -7.45 -0.26 15.38
N LEU A 117 -7.08 -0.36 16.66
CA LEU A 117 -5.68 -0.55 17.02
C LEU A 117 -5.12 -1.88 16.49
N PRO A 118 -5.77 -3.04 16.69
CA PRO A 118 -5.30 -4.29 16.11
C PRO A 118 -5.31 -4.27 14.58
N MET A 119 -6.26 -3.56 13.96
CA MET A 119 -6.36 -3.46 12.51
C MET A 119 -5.23 -2.61 11.92
N THR A 120 -4.87 -1.50 12.55
CA THR A 120 -3.74 -0.65 12.15
C THR A 120 -2.42 -1.39 12.30
N LEU A 121 -2.21 -2.07 13.43
CA LEU A 121 -1.02 -2.89 13.64
C LEU A 121 -0.95 -4.04 12.64
N GLY A 122 -2.09 -4.71 12.38
CA GLY A 122 -2.21 -5.76 11.37
C GLY A 122 -1.91 -5.26 9.97
N SER A 123 -2.39 -4.07 9.61
CA SER A 123 -2.11 -3.43 8.32
C SER A 123 -0.62 -3.13 8.14
N GLY A 124 0.03 -2.50 9.13
CA GLY A 124 1.46 -2.24 9.08
C GLY A 124 2.29 -3.54 8.97
N LEU A 125 1.89 -4.57 9.72
CA LEU A 125 2.55 -5.88 9.67
C LEU A 125 2.35 -6.56 8.32
N LEU A 126 1.12 -6.57 7.78
CA LEU A 126 0.84 -7.13 6.46
C LEU A 126 1.60 -6.39 5.35
N PHE A 127 1.68 -5.07 5.43
CA PHE A 127 2.48 -4.27 4.50
C PHE A 127 3.95 -4.71 4.54
N GLY A 128 4.55 -4.78 5.74
CA GLY A 128 5.91 -5.24 5.93
C GLY A 128 6.15 -6.66 5.40
N ILE A 129 5.22 -7.60 5.66
CA ILE A 129 5.28 -8.96 5.09
C ILE A 129 5.22 -8.91 3.56
N GLY A 130 4.39 -8.05 2.98
CA GLY A 130 4.30 -7.85 1.53
C GLY A 130 5.61 -7.37 0.92
N LEU A 131 6.28 -6.40 1.56
CA LEU A 131 7.59 -5.91 1.15
C LEU A 131 8.66 -7.02 1.21
N LEU A 132 8.70 -7.78 2.32
CA LEU A 132 9.63 -8.90 2.48
C LEU A 132 9.35 -10.02 1.47
N PHE A 133 8.08 -10.34 1.21
CA PHE A 133 7.70 -11.31 0.20
C PHE A 133 8.16 -10.88 -1.19
N ALA A 134 7.94 -9.61 -1.55
CA ALA A 134 8.43 -9.10 -2.83
C ALA A 134 9.96 -9.17 -2.93
N TYR A 135 10.66 -8.71 -1.90
CA TYR A 135 12.13 -8.65 -1.90
C TYR A 135 12.78 -10.03 -1.95
N PHE A 136 12.29 -11.00 -1.15
CA PHE A 136 12.93 -12.32 -1.05
C PHE A 136 12.43 -13.35 -2.08
N PHE A 137 11.23 -13.19 -2.60
CA PHE A 137 10.63 -14.18 -3.50
C PHE A 137 10.38 -13.62 -4.91
N LEU A 138 9.70 -12.47 -5.05
CA LEU A 138 9.33 -11.97 -6.36
C LEU A 138 10.52 -11.38 -7.11
N VAL A 139 11.32 -10.53 -6.47
CA VAL A 139 12.49 -9.91 -7.09
C VAL A 139 13.49 -10.97 -7.58
N PRO A 140 13.94 -11.95 -6.77
CA PRO A 140 14.84 -12.97 -7.27
C PRO A 140 14.23 -13.86 -8.36
N ALA A 141 12.92 -14.13 -8.32
CA ALA A 141 12.25 -14.91 -9.36
C ALA A 141 12.26 -14.17 -10.71
N ALA A 142 11.90 -12.89 -10.71
CA ALA A 142 11.92 -12.04 -11.89
C ALA A 142 13.33 -11.89 -12.48
N LEU A 143 14.33 -11.64 -11.63
CA LEU A 143 15.71 -11.48 -12.06
C LEU A 143 16.27 -12.77 -12.68
N ARG A 144 16.00 -13.93 -12.06
CA ARG A 144 16.40 -15.24 -12.62
C ARG A 144 15.79 -15.49 -13.98
N PHE A 145 14.51 -15.13 -14.16
CA PHE A 145 13.84 -15.26 -15.44
C PHE A 145 14.55 -14.43 -16.51
N PHE A 146 14.81 -13.13 -16.26
CA PHE A 146 15.48 -12.26 -17.23
C PHE A 146 16.90 -12.70 -17.56
N ILE A 147 17.67 -13.12 -16.56
CA ILE A 147 19.03 -13.60 -16.77
C ILE A 147 19.00 -14.89 -17.60
N SER A 148 18.15 -15.85 -17.25
CA SER A 148 18.09 -17.14 -17.95
C SER A 148 17.55 -17.04 -19.37
N TYR A 149 16.56 -16.14 -19.60
CA TYR A 149 15.92 -16.00 -20.91
C TYR A 149 16.87 -15.45 -21.99
N GLY A 150 17.80 -14.58 -21.59
CA GLY A 150 18.75 -13.93 -22.53
C GLY A 150 20.16 -14.51 -22.55
N SER A 151 20.48 -15.47 -21.66
CA SER A 151 21.86 -15.89 -21.35
C SER A 151 22.65 -16.49 -22.52
N GLU A 152 21.97 -17.04 -23.52
CA GLU A 152 22.61 -17.63 -24.71
C GLU A 152 22.98 -16.61 -25.80
N VAL A 153 22.41 -15.41 -25.75
CA VAL A 153 22.49 -14.42 -26.83
C VAL A 153 23.09 -13.09 -26.38
N VAL A 154 22.84 -12.69 -25.14
CA VAL A 154 23.21 -11.35 -24.63
C VAL A 154 23.83 -11.44 -23.25
N GLU A 155 24.94 -10.73 -23.03
CA GLU A 155 25.45 -10.53 -21.67
C GLU A 155 24.64 -9.41 -20.96
N PRO A 156 24.14 -9.66 -19.72
CA PRO A 156 23.33 -8.69 -19.02
C PRO A 156 24.20 -7.55 -18.45
N PHE A 157 24.09 -6.37 -19.06
CA PHE A 157 24.59 -5.11 -18.52
C PHE A 157 23.39 -4.21 -18.23
N TRP A 158 23.14 -3.91 -16.96
CA TRP A 158 21.96 -3.18 -16.57
C TRP A 158 22.27 -1.75 -16.10
N SER A 159 21.42 -0.78 -16.48
CA SER A 159 21.38 0.52 -15.83
C SER A 159 20.89 0.36 -14.41
N PHE A 160 21.60 0.95 -13.46
CA PHE A 160 21.20 0.90 -12.07
C PHE A 160 19.85 1.62 -11.83
N ASP A 161 19.61 2.73 -12.52
CA ASP A 161 18.37 3.50 -12.41
C ASP A 161 17.15 2.67 -12.88
N GLN A 162 17.25 2.03 -14.05
CA GLN A 162 16.16 1.18 -14.58
C GLN A 162 15.91 -0.06 -13.71
N TYR A 163 16.98 -0.67 -13.21
CA TYR A 163 16.91 -1.79 -12.30
C TYR A 163 16.18 -1.41 -11.01
N PHE A 164 16.52 -0.25 -10.44
CA PHE A 164 15.88 0.24 -9.24
C PHE A 164 14.41 0.54 -9.48
N ASP A 165 14.06 1.24 -10.56
CA ASP A 165 12.66 1.55 -10.90
C ASP A 165 11.83 0.26 -11.00
N PHE A 166 12.36 -0.78 -11.64
CA PHE A 166 11.72 -2.10 -11.73
C PHE A 166 11.45 -2.72 -10.35
N ILE A 167 12.46 -2.77 -9.49
CA ILE A 167 12.34 -3.36 -8.16
C ILE A 167 11.41 -2.52 -7.27
N ALA A 168 11.54 -1.21 -7.30
CA ALA A 168 10.74 -0.31 -6.50
C ALA A 168 9.24 -0.47 -6.78
N VAL A 169 8.86 -0.51 -8.06
CA VAL A 169 7.46 -0.75 -8.47
C VAL A 169 6.99 -2.12 -7.97
N LEU A 170 7.77 -3.18 -8.16
CA LEU A 170 7.39 -4.53 -7.77
C LEU A 170 7.22 -4.67 -6.24
N ILE A 171 8.14 -4.11 -5.45
CA ILE A 171 8.08 -4.17 -3.98
C ILE A 171 6.90 -3.34 -3.46
N PHE A 172 6.75 -2.10 -3.92
CA PHE A 172 5.71 -1.20 -3.41
C PHE A 172 4.29 -1.68 -3.74
N THR A 173 4.07 -2.06 -5.00
CA THR A 173 2.76 -2.54 -5.45
C THR A 173 2.37 -3.86 -4.78
N THR A 174 3.34 -4.73 -4.51
CA THR A 174 3.11 -5.95 -3.72
C THR A 174 2.76 -5.60 -2.27
N GLY A 175 3.47 -4.67 -1.63
CA GLY A 175 3.12 -4.19 -0.29
C GLY A 175 1.69 -3.64 -0.22
N LEU A 176 1.26 -2.86 -1.22
CA LEU A 176 -0.12 -2.39 -1.33
C LEU A 176 -1.12 -3.54 -1.55
N ALA A 177 -0.77 -4.53 -2.37
CA ALA A 177 -1.62 -5.69 -2.61
C ALA A 177 -1.86 -6.52 -1.35
N PHE A 178 -0.91 -6.54 -0.42
CA PHE A 178 -1.05 -7.18 0.89
C PHE A 178 -2.03 -6.44 1.82
N GLN A 179 -2.53 -5.25 1.44
CA GLN A 179 -3.61 -4.58 2.18
C GLN A 179 -5.01 -5.13 1.84
N VAL A 180 -5.15 -6.02 0.86
CA VAL A 180 -6.45 -6.60 0.48
C VAL A 180 -7.21 -7.20 1.66
N PRO A 181 -6.63 -8.03 2.56
CA PRO A 181 -7.34 -8.55 3.71
C PRO A 181 -7.85 -7.46 4.66
N VAL A 182 -7.08 -6.40 4.83
CA VAL A 182 -7.45 -5.27 5.69
C VAL A 182 -8.65 -4.55 5.11
N LEU A 183 -8.64 -4.26 3.80
CA LEU A 183 -9.79 -3.66 3.11
C LEU A 183 -11.04 -4.53 3.22
N GLN A 184 -10.91 -5.86 3.12
CA GLN A 184 -12.02 -6.79 3.30
C GLN A 184 -12.60 -6.72 4.72
N VAL A 185 -11.75 -6.66 5.74
CA VAL A 185 -12.20 -6.51 7.14
C VAL A 185 -12.91 -5.19 7.34
N VAL A 186 -12.39 -4.07 6.80
CA VAL A 186 -13.07 -2.76 6.83
C VAL A 186 -14.46 -2.85 6.21
N LEU A 187 -14.56 -3.36 4.99
CA LEU A 187 -15.84 -3.49 4.29
C LEU A 187 -16.83 -4.40 5.02
N GLY A 188 -16.32 -5.45 5.67
CA GLY A 188 -17.11 -6.36 6.51
C GLY A 188 -17.63 -5.70 7.77
N LEU A 189 -16.80 -4.92 8.49
CA LEU A 189 -17.18 -4.19 9.70
C LEU A 189 -18.21 -3.08 9.39
N LEU A 190 -18.07 -2.39 8.27
CA LEU A 190 -19.02 -1.39 7.79
C LEU A 190 -20.34 -2.03 7.29
N GLY A 191 -20.44 -3.36 7.28
CA GLY A 191 -21.63 -4.07 6.79
C GLY A 191 -21.89 -3.96 5.29
N ILE A 192 -20.95 -3.44 4.51
CA ILE A 192 -21.08 -3.24 3.05
C ILE A 192 -21.07 -4.59 2.34
N VAL A 193 -20.17 -5.51 2.74
CA VAL A 193 -20.03 -6.84 2.12
C VAL A 193 -19.89 -7.92 3.19
N SER A 194 -20.70 -8.99 3.11
CA SER A 194 -20.58 -10.12 4.03
C SER A 194 -19.47 -11.09 3.64
N GLY A 195 -18.87 -11.78 4.62
CA GLY A 195 -17.85 -12.80 4.37
C GLY A 195 -18.35 -13.94 3.44
N LYS A 196 -19.64 -14.30 3.53
CA LYS A 196 -20.26 -15.29 2.64
C LYS A 196 -20.31 -14.81 1.19
N THR A 197 -20.62 -13.54 0.97
CA THR A 197 -20.64 -12.92 -0.37
C THR A 197 -19.23 -12.88 -0.95
N MET A 198 -18.23 -12.52 -0.13
CA MET A 198 -16.82 -12.53 -0.55
C MET A 198 -16.39 -13.93 -0.99
N LEU A 199 -16.67 -14.98 -0.19
CA LEU A 199 -16.32 -16.34 -0.54
C LEU A 199 -17.06 -16.84 -1.79
N SER A 200 -18.30 -16.44 -2.00
CA SER A 200 -19.07 -16.84 -3.21
C SER A 200 -18.51 -16.23 -4.51
N ALA A 201 -17.81 -15.09 -4.41
CA ALA A 201 -17.21 -14.39 -5.53
C ALA A 201 -15.87 -15.00 -6.01
N TRP A 202 -15.42 -16.15 -5.47
CA TRP A 202 -14.10 -16.73 -5.71
C TRP A 202 -13.69 -16.84 -7.18
N LYS A 203 -14.64 -17.14 -8.08
CA LYS A 203 -14.39 -17.26 -9.53
C LYS A 203 -13.90 -15.94 -10.13
N TYR A 204 -14.52 -14.85 -9.74
CA TYR A 204 -14.12 -13.50 -10.18
C TYR A 204 -12.79 -13.10 -9.58
N VAL A 205 -12.54 -13.51 -8.33
CA VAL A 205 -11.28 -13.21 -7.63
C VAL A 205 -10.10 -13.92 -8.27
N VAL A 206 -10.26 -15.16 -8.72
CA VAL A 206 -9.19 -15.87 -9.46
C VAL A 206 -8.81 -15.11 -10.73
N VAL A 207 -9.79 -14.68 -11.50
CA VAL A 207 -9.52 -13.94 -12.75
C VAL A 207 -8.95 -12.56 -12.45
N SER A 208 -9.54 -11.81 -11.51
CA SER A 208 -9.06 -10.46 -11.17
C SER A 208 -7.67 -10.46 -10.55
N SER A 209 -7.35 -11.43 -9.68
CA SER A 209 -6.00 -11.53 -9.10
C SER A 209 -4.93 -11.87 -10.15
N THR A 210 -5.25 -12.67 -11.17
CA THR A 210 -4.35 -12.93 -12.28
C THR A 210 -4.10 -11.68 -13.12
N ILE A 211 -5.14 -10.88 -13.39
CA ILE A 211 -5.04 -9.62 -14.12
C ILE A 211 -4.25 -8.60 -13.29
N ILE A 212 -4.55 -8.47 -12.01
CA ILE A 212 -3.85 -7.58 -11.09
C ILE A 212 -2.37 -7.97 -10.99
N ALA A 213 -2.06 -9.25 -10.85
CA ALA A 213 -0.69 -9.73 -10.85
C ALA A 213 0.05 -9.38 -12.14
N ALA A 214 -0.60 -9.52 -13.30
CA ALA A 214 -0.02 -9.14 -14.60
C ALA A 214 0.24 -7.63 -14.73
N ILE A 215 -0.56 -6.78 -14.09
CA ILE A 215 -0.37 -5.33 -14.08
C ILE A 215 0.74 -4.94 -13.10
N ILE A 216 0.78 -5.57 -11.94
CA ILE A 216 1.76 -5.29 -10.88
C ILE A 216 3.16 -5.74 -11.30
N THR A 217 3.28 -6.89 -11.96
CA THR A 217 4.58 -7.37 -12.44
C THR A 217 4.99 -6.56 -13.67
N PRO A 218 6.02 -5.68 -13.58
CA PRO A 218 6.46 -4.86 -14.72
C PRO A 218 7.03 -5.72 -15.86
N SER A 219 7.30 -6.97 -15.56
CA SER A 219 7.73 -7.99 -16.51
C SER A 219 6.60 -8.96 -16.78
N THR A 220 6.39 -9.30 -18.03
CA THR A 220 5.45 -10.35 -18.45
C THR A 220 5.97 -11.76 -18.15
N ASP A 221 6.76 -11.93 -17.07
CA ASP A 221 7.32 -13.21 -16.69
C ASP A 221 6.25 -14.08 -15.99
N PRO A 222 5.95 -15.29 -16.50
CA PRO A 222 4.89 -16.12 -15.99
C PRO A 222 5.12 -16.61 -14.56
N ILE A 223 6.37 -16.76 -14.15
CA ILE A 223 6.73 -17.31 -12.83
C ILE A 223 6.39 -16.31 -11.73
N THR A 224 6.83 -15.05 -11.87
CA THR A 224 6.54 -14.00 -10.91
C THR A 224 5.05 -13.68 -10.87
N GLN A 225 4.38 -13.67 -12.04
CA GLN A 225 2.94 -13.48 -12.13
C GLN A 225 2.17 -14.58 -11.38
N LEU A 226 2.54 -15.84 -11.54
CA LEU A 226 1.90 -16.97 -10.84
C LEU A 226 2.14 -16.89 -9.33
N LEU A 227 3.38 -16.60 -8.89
CA LEU A 227 3.71 -16.43 -7.47
C LEU A 227 2.86 -15.34 -6.83
N LEU A 228 2.74 -14.18 -7.48
CA LEU A 228 1.92 -13.08 -6.97
C LEU A 228 0.43 -13.43 -7.00
N THR A 229 -0.06 -14.08 -8.05
CA THR A 229 -1.46 -14.53 -8.13
C THR A 229 -1.82 -15.46 -6.97
N VAL A 230 -0.98 -16.46 -6.68
CA VAL A 230 -1.21 -17.39 -5.56
C VAL A 230 -1.18 -16.65 -4.23
N ALA A 231 -0.26 -15.70 -4.04
CA ALA A 231 -0.20 -14.89 -2.83
C ALA A 231 -1.48 -14.04 -2.67
N LEU A 232 -1.95 -13.38 -3.73
CA LEU A 232 -3.19 -12.59 -3.71
C LEU A 232 -4.42 -13.44 -3.38
N LEU A 233 -4.52 -14.64 -3.94
CA LEU A 233 -5.60 -15.59 -3.62
C LEU A 233 -5.56 -16.01 -2.16
N ALA A 234 -4.39 -16.38 -1.64
CA ALA A 234 -4.22 -16.76 -0.24
C ALA A 234 -4.63 -15.61 0.71
N LEU A 235 -4.22 -14.38 0.40
CA LEU A 235 -4.59 -13.18 1.13
C LEU A 235 -6.10 -12.93 1.08
N TYR A 236 -6.71 -13.05 -0.09
CA TYR A 236 -8.15 -12.85 -0.25
C TYR A 236 -8.96 -13.85 0.58
N PHE A 237 -8.63 -15.14 0.51
CA PHE A 237 -9.34 -16.16 1.28
C PHE A 237 -9.12 -16.03 2.77
N SER A 238 -7.91 -15.64 3.21
CA SER A 238 -7.64 -15.37 4.64
C SER A 238 -8.46 -14.19 5.15
N GLY A 239 -8.51 -13.08 4.42
CA GLY A 239 -9.31 -11.91 4.76
C GLY A 239 -10.81 -12.21 4.80
N SER A 240 -11.34 -12.92 3.78
CA SER A 240 -12.74 -13.36 3.76
C SER A 240 -13.08 -14.26 4.95
N GLY A 241 -12.15 -15.15 5.35
CA GLY A 241 -12.28 -16.00 6.53
C GLY A 241 -12.35 -15.19 7.83
N ILE A 242 -11.52 -14.17 7.98
CA ILE A 242 -11.55 -13.26 9.13
C ILE A 242 -12.90 -12.53 9.21
N VAL A 243 -13.39 -11.97 8.08
CA VAL A 243 -14.70 -11.31 8.04
C VAL A 243 -15.83 -12.25 8.44
N LEU A 244 -15.75 -13.51 8.02
CA LEU A 244 -16.76 -14.52 8.37
C LEU A 244 -16.76 -14.87 9.86
N LEU A 245 -15.60 -14.82 10.51
CA LEU A 245 -15.46 -15.03 11.96
C LEU A 245 -15.95 -13.82 12.78
N LEU A 246 -15.75 -12.60 12.26
CA LEU A 246 -16.18 -11.36 12.93
C LEU A 246 -17.69 -11.12 12.83
N ASN A 247 -18.32 -11.55 11.74
CA ASN A 247 -19.76 -11.37 11.47
C ASN A 247 -20.65 -12.51 12.04
N LYS A 248 -20.21 -13.18 13.10
CA LYS A 248 -21.01 -14.16 13.84
C LYS A 248 -21.98 -13.53 14.83
#